data_8ceaf7f2e240377067be0367d3f87cbf
#
_entry.id   8ceaf7f2e240377067be0367d3f87cbf
#
_cell.length_a   1.000
_cell.length_b   1.000
_cell.length_c   1.000
_cell.angle_alpha   90.00
_cell.angle_beta   90.00
_cell.angle_gamma   90.00
#
_symmetry.space_group_name_H-M   'P 1'
#
loop_
_entity.id
_entity.type
_entity.pdbx_description
1 polymer ?
#
loop_
_entity_poly.entity_id
_entity_poly.type
_entity_poly.pdbx_seq_one_letter_code
_entity_poly.pdbx_strand_id
1 'polypeptide(L)'
;MMDLITLVERATQGDAAALGHLVTEHWRFVYTMCLSHVGHTADAEDLTQEVFIQVSHDMAGLREPDKFLPWLRQVARNVCRMWRRRQRTTPEPLDTIAEVDDPTATARFRRAELAAIVRGMLARVSPKSREVLALHYLAGYSEMEIAVALGLSSATIKSRLREGREQAKQKLLPVVRELLALQTNPGCGCPLPQQTAALVMAGYGTRGCRCHKTLTA
;
A
#
# COMPACT_ATOMS: atom_id res chain seq x y z
N MET A 1 23.99 -18.42 5.74
CA MET A 1 22.80 -17.58 6.03
C MET A 1 22.29 -18.03 7.37
N MET A 2 22.28 -17.16 8.38
CA MET A 2 21.81 -17.51 9.72
C MET A 2 20.29 -17.72 9.67
N ASP A 3 19.80 -18.75 10.35
CA ASP A 3 18.37 -19.00 10.46
C ASP A 3 17.69 -17.91 11.29
N LEU A 4 16.45 -17.55 10.93
CA LEU A 4 15.66 -16.50 11.60
C LEU A 4 15.58 -16.74 13.11
N ILE A 5 15.35 -17.99 13.53
CA ILE A 5 15.22 -18.35 14.95
C ILE A 5 16.49 -18.01 15.70
N THR A 6 17.66 -18.45 15.20
CA THR A 6 18.96 -18.14 15.79
C THR A 6 19.23 -16.63 15.86
N LEU A 7 18.82 -15.88 14.83
CA LEU A 7 18.99 -14.44 14.80
C LEU A 7 18.12 -13.75 15.87
N VAL A 8 16.90 -14.20 16.02
CA VAL A 8 15.96 -13.71 17.04
C VAL A 8 16.46 -14.03 18.45
N GLU A 9 16.93 -15.28 18.69
CA GLU A 9 17.51 -15.66 20.00
C GLU A 9 18.68 -14.79 20.40
N ARG A 10 19.60 -14.50 19.47
CA ARG A 10 20.73 -13.60 19.74
C ARG A 10 20.26 -12.18 20.05
N ALA A 11 19.29 -11.67 19.28
CA ALA A 11 18.74 -10.34 19.52
C ALA A 11 18.04 -10.23 20.88
N THR A 12 17.32 -11.29 21.33
CA THR A 12 16.71 -11.32 22.67
C THR A 12 17.75 -11.31 23.81
N GLN A 13 18.98 -11.76 23.53
CA GLN A 13 20.12 -11.72 24.46
C GLN A 13 20.87 -10.38 24.41
N GLY A 14 20.39 -9.40 23.64
CA GLY A 14 20.99 -8.07 23.55
C GLY A 14 22.05 -7.92 22.44
N ASP A 15 22.17 -8.86 21.52
CA ASP A 15 23.08 -8.74 20.37
C ASP A 15 22.56 -7.68 19.39
N ALA A 16 23.18 -6.50 19.42
CA ALA A 16 22.82 -5.37 18.57
C ALA A 16 23.04 -5.66 17.07
N ALA A 17 24.04 -6.48 16.71
CA ALA A 17 24.26 -6.85 15.32
C ALA A 17 23.13 -7.75 14.80
N ALA A 18 22.70 -8.74 15.59
CA ALA A 18 21.57 -9.58 15.27
C ALA A 18 20.27 -8.75 15.12
N LEU A 19 20.04 -7.80 16.01
CA LEU A 19 18.90 -6.88 15.90
C LEU A 19 18.99 -6.04 14.62
N GLY A 20 20.16 -5.51 14.26
CA GLY A 20 20.37 -4.75 13.03
C GLY A 20 20.06 -5.57 11.77
N HIS A 21 20.39 -6.86 11.75
CA HIS A 21 20.01 -7.77 10.66
C HIS A 21 18.51 -7.96 10.59
N LEU A 22 17.82 -8.17 11.72
CA LEU A 22 16.35 -8.29 11.75
C LEU A 22 15.66 -7.02 11.25
N VAL A 23 16.17 -5.84 11.64
CA VAL A 23 15.66 -4.55 11.13
C VAL A 23 15.80 -4.49 9.62
N THR A 24 16.97 -4.77 9.06
CA THR A 24 17.26 -4.69 7.63
C THR A 24 16.37 -5.65 6.84
N GLU A 25 16.25 -6.89 7.30
CA GLU A 25 15.48 -7.94 6.61
C GLU A 25 13.98 -7.66 6.63
N HIS A 26 13.47 -7.10 7.74
CA HIS A 26 12.03 -6.91 7.91
C HIS A 26 11.56 -5.45 7.73
N TRP A 27 12.44 -4.53 7.34
CA TRP A 27 12.10 -3.13 7.09
C TRP A 27 10.94 -2.98 6.10
N ARG A 28 11.06 -3.65 4.97
CA ARG A 28 10.04 -3.59 3.90
C ARG A 28 8.67 -4.11 4.36
N PHE A 29 8.65 -5.15 5.17
CA PHE A 29 7.43 -5.70 5.75
C PHE A 29 6.74 -4.68 6.66
N VAL A 30 7.48 -4.13 7.62
CA VAL A 30 6.96 -3.14 8.58
C VAL A 30 6.52 -1.87 7.87
N TYR A 31 7.35 -1.33 6.98
CA TYR A 31 7.04 -0.14 6.19
C TYR A 31 5.73 -0.31 5.40
N THR A 32 5.57 -1.43 4.71
CA THR A 32 4.36 -1.68 3.93
C THR A 32 3.12 -1.81 4.81
N MET A 33 3.27 -2.40 5.99
CA MET A 33 2.20 -2.42 6.98
C MET A 33 1.83 -1.01 7.45
N CYS A 34 2.81 -0.21 7.86
CA CYS A 34 2.58 1.18 8.27
C CYS A 34 1.91 1.97 7.14
N LEU A 35 2.45 1.90 5.92
CA LEU A 35 1.89 2.56 4.74
C LEU A 35 0.43 2.16 4.48
N SER A 36 0.09 0.89 4.65
CA SER A 36 -1.28 0.41 4.50
C SER A 36 -2.25 1.01 5.52
N HIS A 37 -1.74 1.44 6.67
CA HIS A 37 -2.53 2.02 7.76
C HIS A 37 -2.66 3.54 7.66
N VAL A 38 -1.58 4.24 7.31
CA VAL A 38 -1.54 5.72 7.32
C VAL A 38 -1.76 6.33 5.95
N GLY A 39 -1.31 5.67 4.88
CA GLY A 39 -1.51 6.11 3.50
C GLY A 39 -0.50 7.16 3.02
N HIS A 40 0.34 7.75 3.87
CA HIS A 40 1.39 8.69 3.54
C HIS A 40 2.78 8.07 3.74
N THR A 41 3.69 8.35 2.81
CA THR A 41 5.04 7.77 2.80
C THR A 41 5.89 8.26 3.97
N ALA A 42 5.88 9.57 4.23
CA ALA A 42 6.63 10.16 5.33
C ALA A 42 6.17 9.60 6.69
N ASP A 43 4.85 9.63 6.97
CA ASP A 43 4.30 9.04 8.20
C ASP A 43 4.63 7.54 8.31
N ALA A 44 4.62 6.81 7.19
CA ALA A 44 4.95 5.38 7.19
C ALA A 44 6.42 5.13 7.52
N GLU A 45 7.34 5.98 7.06
CA GLU A 45 8.77 5.94 7.39
C GLU A 45 8.98 6.20 8.89
N ASP A 46 8.39 7.28 9.42
CA ASP A 46 8.48 7.64 10.83
C ASP A 46 7.93 6.53 11.74
N LEU A 47 6.75 6.00 11.38
CA LEU A 47 6.15 4.91 12.15
C LEU A 47 6.96 3.61 12.04
N THR A 48 7.62 3.36 10.92
CA THR A 48 8.51 2.21 10.77
C THR A 48 9.68 2.31 11.73
N GLN A 49 10.28 3.50 11.86
CA GLN A 49 11.33 3.76 12.85
C GLN A 49 10.80 3.57 14.28
N GLU A 50 9.62 4.15 14.60
CA GLU A 50 8.99 3.98 15.92
C GLU A 50 8.72 2.51 16.25
N VAL A 51 8.28 1.71 15.27
CA VAL A 51 8.11 0.25 15.43
C VAL A 51 9.43 -0.42 15.81
N PHE A 52 10.53 -0.14 15.11
CA PHE A 52 11.81 -0.79 15.41
C PHE A 52 12.44 -0.29 16.71
N ILE A 53 12.19 0.96 17.11
CA ILE A 53 12.54 1.45 18.45
C ILE A 53 11.77 0.63 19.50
N GLN A 54 10.45 0.46 19.33
CA GLN A 54 9.65 -0.37 20.24
C GLN A 54 10.11 -1.83 20.25
N VAL A 55 10.44 -2.40 19.08
CA VAL A 55 11.02 -3.74 18.96
C VAL A 55 12.31 -3.86 19.77
N SER A 56 13.22 -2.89 19.70
CA SER A 56 14.48 -2.92 20.45
C SER A 56 14.27 -2.92 21.97
N HIS A 57 13.24 -2.24 22.45
CA HIS A 57 12.88 -2.24 23.87
C HIS A 57 12.22 -3.52 24.35
N ASP A 58 11.32 -4.07 23.53
CA ASP A 58 10.46 -5.20 23.92
C ASP A 58 11.07 -6.57 23.56
N MET A 59 12.17 -6.58 22.79
CA MET A 59 12.78 -7.80 22.23
C MET A 59 13.15 -8.83 23.30
N ALA A 60 13.69 -8.38 24.43
CA ALA A 60 14.07 -9.26 25.54
C ALA A 60 12.86 -10.00 26.16
N GLY A 61 11.63 -9.51 25.95
CA GLY A 61 10.40 -10.13 26.42
C GLY A 61 9.84 -11.23 25.49
N LEU A 62 10.42 -11.39 24.30
CA LEU A 62 9.96 -12.40 23.33
C LEU A 62 10.43 -13.79 23.74
N ARG A 63 9.50 -14.63 24.25
CA ARG A 63 9.81 -15.97 24.76
C ARG A 63 9.85 -17.07 23.68
N GLU A 64 9.18 -16.85 22.55
CA GLU A 64 9.01 -17.82 21.47
C GLU A 64 9.58 -17.22 20.16
N PRO A 65 10.86 -17.51 19.82
CA PRO A 65 11.52 -16.94 18.65
C PRO A 65 10.83 -17.25 17.31
N ASP A 66 10.17 -18.39 17.20
CA ASP A 66 9.38 -18.82 16.05
C ASP A 66 8.13 -17.93 15.81
N LYS A 67 7.68 -17.20 16.84
CA LYS A 67 6.56 -16.25 16.78
C LYS A 67 6.99 -14.80 16.52
N PHE A 68 8.24 -14.57 16.17
CA PHE A 68 8.77 -13.22 15.92
C PHE A 68 7.95 -12.44 14.89
N LEU A 69 7.64 -13.00 13.73
CA LEU A 69 6.89 -12.28 12.69
C LEU A 69 5.46 -11.90 13.10
N PRO A 70 4.64 -12.81 13.67
CA PRO A 70 3.35 -12.44 14.22
C PRO A 70 3.44 -11.38 15.34
N TRP A 71 4.48 -11.45 16.18
CA TRP A 71 4.72 -10.48 17.24
C TRP A 71 5.12 -9.10 16.66
N LEU A 72 6.08 -9.06 15.72
CA LEU A 72 6.49 -7.84 15.01
C LEU A 72 5.29 -7.14 14.36
N ARG A 73 4.44 -7.92 13.70
CA ARG A 73 3.17 -7.43 13.15
C ARG A 73 2.30 -6.78 14.21
N GLN A 74 2.18 -7.39 15.39
CA GLN A 74 1.36 -6.86 16.48
C GLN A 74 1.93 -5.53 17.01
N VAL A 75 3.25 -5.42 17.14
CA VAL A 75 3.93 -4.16 17.50
C VAL A 75 3.60 -3.08 16.46
N ALA A 76 3.80 -3.36 15.17
CA ALA A 76 3.51 -2.41 14.09
C ALA A 76 2.03 -1.96 14.11
N ARG A 77 1.09 -2.86 14.31
CA ARG A 77 -0.35 -2.51 14.42
C ARG A 77 -0.65 -1.65 15.64
N ASN A 78 0.02 -1.89 16.75
CA ASN A 78 -0.17 -1.10 17.97
C ASN A 78 0.33 0.33 17.76
N VAL A 79 1.53 0.52 17.19
CA VAL A 79 2.10 1.83 16.87
C VAL A 79 1.17 2.58 15.90
N CYS A 80 0.76 1.97 14.79
CA CYS A 80 -0.17 2.59 13.85
C CYS A 80 -1.53 2.96 14.49
N ARG A 81 -2.04 2.13 15.41
CA ARG A 81 -3.29 2.42 16.12
C ARG A 81 -3.15 3.61 17.07
N MET A 82 -2.01 3.73 17.77
CA MET A 82 -1.73 4.85 18.65
C MET A 82 -1.59 6.15 17.86
N TRP A 83 -0.87 6.12 16.73
CA TRP A 83 -0.75 7.25 15.82
C TRP A 83 -2.12 7.73 15.33
N ARG A 84 -3.00 6.84 14.87
CA ARG A 84 -4.37 7.19 14.43
C ARG A 84 -5.23 7.79 15.54
N ARG A 85 -4.99 7.42 16.80
CA ARG A 85 -5.67 8.06 17.95
C ARG A 85 -5.19 9.49 18.13
N ARG A 86 -3.87 9.74 18.02
CA ARG A 86 -3.27 11.09 18.11
C ARG A 86 -3.80 11.99 17.00
N GLN A 87 -3.85 11.52 15.77
CA GLN A 87 -4.34 12.29 14.61
C GLN A 87 -5.83 12.71 14.73
N ARG A 88 -6.65 11.93 15.42
CA ARG A 88 -8.05 12.30 15.65
C ARG A 88 -8.22 13.47 16.62
N THR A 89 -7.23 13.74 17.45
CA THR A 89 -7.25 14.81 18.46
C THR A 89 -6.57 16.09 17.97
N THR A 90 -5.83 16.05 16.87
CA THR A 90 -5.13 17.22 16.30
C THR A 90 -5.68 17.47 14.89
N PRO A 91 -6.35 18.61 14.62
CA PRO A 91 -6.70 18.98 13.24
C PRO A 91 -5.43 19.25 12.44
N GLU A 92 -5.20 18.48 11.39
CA GLU A 92 -4.04 18.67 10.52
C GLU A 92 -4.23 19.93 9.65
N PRO A 93 -3.19 20.79 9.52
CA PRO A 93 -3.15 21.79 8.46
C PRO A 93 -2.98 21.07 7.12
N LEU A 94 -3.81 21.46 6.16
CA LEU A 94 -3.73 21.00 4.77
C LEU A 94 -2.38 21.43 4.20
N ASP A 95 -1.44 20.50 3.97
CA ASP A 95 -0.15 20.78 3.37
C ASP A 95 -0.33 21.39 1.98
N THR A 96 0.04 22.64 1.90
CA THR A 96 0.12 23.42 0.66
C THR A 96 1.27 22.84 -0.18
N ILE A 97 0.94 22.31 -1.34
CA ILE A 97 1.94 21.85 -2.33
C ILE A 97 2.68 23.08 -2.82
N ALA A 98 3.98 23.17 -2.53
CA ALA A 98 4.84 24.17 -3.13
C ALA A 98 5.03 23.83 -4.63
N GLU A 99 4.66 24.77 -5.50
CA GLU A 99 4.93 24.72 -6.94
C GLU A 99 6.45 24.88 -7.16
N VAL A 100 7.08 23.87 -7.74
CA VAL A 100 8.45 23.94 -8.23
C VAL A 100 8.41 23.65 -9.73
N ASP A 101 8.81 24.63 -10.52
CA ASP A 101 8.98 24.55 -11.99
C ASP A 101 10.20 23.67 -12.33
N ASP A 102 9.97 22.37 -12.59
CA ASP A 102 10.98 21.40 -13.00
C ASP A 102 10.36 20.48 -14.07
N PRO A 103 10.98 20.25 -15.22
CA PRO A 103 10.45 19.37 -16.28
C PRO A 103 10.26 17.92 -15.82
N THR A 104 10.92 17.48 -14.75
CA THR A 104 10.62 16.24 -14.06
C THR A 104 9.37 16.34 -13.17
N ALA A 105 8.87 17.54 -12.90
CA ALA A 105 7.71 17.81 -12.07
C ALA A 105 6.44 17.15 -12.63
N THR A 106 6.26 17.12 -13.95
CA THR A 106 5.10 16.50 -14.59
C THR A 106 5.03 14.98 -14.32
N ALA A 107 6.17 14.30 -14.37
CA ALA A 107 6.23 12.87 -14.07
C ALA A 107 6.08 12.61 -12.56
N ARG A 108 6.63 13.48 -11.71
CA ARG A 108 6.44 13.44 -10.25
C ARG A 108 5.01 13.75 -9.89
N PHE A 109 4.38 14.76 -10.49
CA PHE A 109 2.98 15.13 -10.29
C PHE A 109 2.04 13.98 -10.65
N ARG A 110 2.19 13.38 -11.84
CA ARG A 110 1.41 12.20 -12.25
C ARG A 110 1.60 11.01 -11.30
N ARG A 111 2.83 10.79 -10.82
CA ARG A 111 3.12 9.72 -9.85
C ARG A 111 2.48 10.00 -8.49
N ALA A 112 2.51 11.24 -8.03
CA ALA A 112 1.86 11.68 -6.78
C ALA A 112 0.32 11.56 -6.89
N GLU A 113 -0.25 11.96 -8.02
CA GLU A 113 -1.68 11.84 -8.31
C GLU A 113 -2.13 10.37 -8.33
N LEU A 114 -1.41 9.50 -9.05
CA LEU A 114 -1.66 8.06 -9.04
C LEU A 114 -1.53 7.47 -7.63
N ALA A 115 -0.51 7.87 -6.89
CA ALA A 115 -0.32 7.44 -5.51
C ALA A 115 -1.48 7.90 -4.61
N ALA A 116 -1.99 9.13 -4.80
CA ALA A 116 -3.16 9.63 -4.07
C ALA A 116 -4.43 8.82 -4.42
N ILE A 117 -4.65 8.50 -5.69
CA ILE A 117 -5.78 7.66 -6.13
C ILE A 117 -5.67 6.27 -5.50
N VAL A 118 -4.50 5.64 -5.55
CA VAL A 118 -4.26 4.30 -4.95
C VAL A 118 -4.46 4.34 -3.43
N ARG A 119 -3.97 5.38 -2.75
CA ARG A 119 -4.20 5.59 -1.30
C ARG A 119 -5.69 5.73 -0.98
N GLY A 120 -6.40 6.58 -1.73
CA GLY A 120 -7.84 6.76 -1.58
C GLY A 120 -8.64 5.48 -1.79
N MET A 121 -8.22 4.64 -2.73
CA MET A 121 -8.80 3.31 -2.95
C MET A 121 -8.53 2.36 -1.78
N LEU A 122 -7.26 2.26 -1.37
CA LEU A 122 -6.87 1.40 -0.25
C LEU A 122 -7.56 1.83 1.05
N ALA A 123 -7.76 3.13 1.27
CA ALA A 123 -8.48 3.63 2.44
C ALA A 123 -9.92 3.11 2.56
N ARG A 124 -10.53 2.77 1.42
CA ARG A 124 -11.91 2.26 1.34
C ARG A 124 -12.03 0.73 1.38
N VAL A 125 -10.90 0.03 1.34
CA VAL A 125 -10.83 -1.43 1.53
C VAL A 125 -10.81 -1.74 3.03
N SER A 126 -11.42 -2.85 3.44
CA SER A 126 -11.40 -3.28 4.85
C SER A 126 -9.97 -3.39 5.37
N PRO A 127 -9.68 -2.99 6.63
CA PRO A 127 -8.30 -2.99 7.14
C PRO A 127 -7.58 -4.33 7.01
N LYS A 128 -8.30 -5.44 7.20
CA LYS A 128 -7.75 -6.81 7.10
C LYS A 128 -7.36 -7.17 5.67
N SER A 129 -8.18 -6.81 4.68
CA SER A 129 -7.92 -7.08 3.27
C SER A 129 -6.89 -6.11 2.70
N ARG A 130 -6.87 -4.84 3.18
CA ARG A 130 -5.90 -3.82 2.81
C ARG A 130 -4.47 -4.22 3.17
N GLU A 131 -4.26 -4.72 4.40
CA GLU A 131 -2.97 -5.21 4.89
C GLU A 131 -2.41 -6.29 3.94
N VAL A 132 -3.24 -7.27 3.59
CA VAL A 132 -2.85 -8.38 2.70
C VAL A 132 -2.61 -7.89 1.26
N LEU A 133 -3.44 -6.99 0.74
CA LEU A 133 -3.22 -6.39 -0.58
C LEU A 133 -1.91 -5.62 -0.64
N ALA A 134 -1.60 -4.80 0.38
CA ALA A 134 -0.38 -4.02 0.42
C ALA A 134 0.85 -4.93 0.45
N LEU A 135 0.87 -5.95 1.30
CA LEU A 135 1.98 -6.90 1.36
C LEU A 135 2.17 -7.65 0.05
N HIS A 136 1.09 -8.05 -0.61
CA HIS A 136 1.17 -8.79 -1.87
C HIS A 136 1.62 -7.90 -3.04
N TYR A 137 0.96 -6.74 -3.24
CA TYR A 137 1.18 -5.91 -4.43
C TYR A 137 2.27 -4.85 -4.28
N LEU A 138 2.49 -4.29 -3.08
CA LEU A 138 3.50 -3.26 -2.86
C LEU A 138 4.82 -3.86 -2.37
N ALA A 139 4.76 -4.87 -1.50
CA ALA A 139 5.96 -5.51 -0.98
C ALA A 139 6.35 -6.79 -1.75
N GLY A 140 5.50 -7.32 -2.64
CA GLY A 140 5.82 -8.48 -3.48
C GLY A 140 5.86 -9.81 -2.73
N TYR A 141 5.28 -9.90 -1.53
CA TYR A 141 5.21 -11.15 -0.78
C TYR A 141 4.24 -12.14 -1.43
N SER A 142 4.63 -13.41 -1.46
CA SER A 142 3.75 -14.51 -1.84
C SER A 142 2.67 -14.75 -0.78
N GLU A 143 1.59 -15.44 -1.17
CA GLU A 143 0.51 -15.80 -0.23
C GLU A 143 1.00 -16.63 0.96
N MET A 144 2.01 -17.50 0.74
CA MET A 144 2.61 -18.32 1.79
C MET A 144 3.42 -17.49 2.78
N GLU A 145 4.27 -16.58 2.28
CA GLU A 145 5.06 -15.67 3.15
C GLU A 145 4.13 -14.77 3.97
N ILE A 146 3.06 -14.25 3.36
CA ILE A 146 2.05 -13.45 4.08
C ILE A 146 1.35 -14.30 5.15
N ALA A 147 1.03 -15.56 4.85
CA ALA A 147 0.38 -16.47 5.80
C ALA A 147 1.27 -16.68 7.05
N VAL A 148 2.55 -16.96 6.83
CA VAL A 148 3.54 -17.10 7.91
C VAL A 148 3.68 -15.78 8.70
N ALA A 149 3.93 -14.67 8.00
CA ALA A 149 4.16 -13.36 8.62
C ALA A 149 2.95 -12.85 9.42
N LEU A 150 1.74 -13.15 8.96
CA LEU A 150 0.52 -12.74 9.66
C LEU A 150 0.00 -13.78 10.67
N GLY A 151 0.60 -14.96 10.73
CA GLY A 151 0.12 -16.06 11.57
C GLY A 151 -1.30 -16.52 11.17
N LEU A 152 -1.58 -16.61 9.86
CA LEU A 152 -2.89 -16.94 9.32
C LEU A 152 -2.80 -18.11 8.35
N SER A 153 -3.92 -18.82 8.13
CA SER A 153 -3.96 -19.86 7.11
C SER A 153 -3.90 -19.29 5.69
N SER A 154 -3.29 -20.02 4.76
CA SER A 154 -3.24 -19.65 3.33
C SER A 154 -4.64 -19.44 2.74
N ALA A 155 -5.64 -20.23 3.18
CA ALA A 155 -7.03 -20.05 2.78
C ALA A 155 -7.60 -18.69 3.21
N THR A 156 -7.24 -18.23 4.42
CA THR A 156 -7.62 -16.89 4.92
C THR A 156 -6.97 -15.79 4.09
N ILE A 157 -5.70 -15.93 3.71
CA ILE A 157 -5.00 -14.96 2.86
C ILE A 157 -5.66 -14.88 1.48
N LYS A 158 -5.93 -16.02 0.83
CA LYS A 158 -6.64 -16.08 -0.46
C LYS A 158 -8.01 -15.41 -0.40
N SER A 159 -8.78 -15.69 0.66
CA SER A 159 -10.09 -15.06 0.87
C SER A 159 -9.98 -13.54 1.00
N ARG A 160 -9.03 -13.04 1.81
CA ARG A 160 -8.80 -11.60 2.00
C ARG A 160 -8.30 -10.91 0.73
N LEU A 161 -7.44 -11.57 -0.06
CA LEU A 161 -7.00 -11.05 -1.37
C LEU A 161 -8.18 -10.92 -2.32
N ARG A 162 -9.04 -11.95 -2.42
CA ARG A 162 -10.23 -11.93 -3.26
C ARG A 162 -11.19 -10.83 -2.84
N GLU A 163 -11.52 -10.77 -1.57
CA GLU A 163 -12.39 -9.73 -1.00
C GLU A 163 -11.83 -8.33 -1.23
N GLY A 164 -10.55 -8.13 -0.97
CA GLY A 164 -9.88 -6.85 -1.15
C GLY A 164 -9.84 -6.39 -2.62
N ARG A 165 -9.60 -7.32 -3.55
CA ARG A 165 -9.66 -7.03 -5.00
C ARG A 165 -11.07 -6.60 -5.42
N GLU A 166 -12.08 -7.28 -4.94
CA GLU A 166 -13.47 -6.95 -5.26
C GLU A 166 -13.87 -5.58 -4.67
N GLN A 167 -13.51 -5.32 -3.42
CA GLN A 167 -13.74 -4.02 -2.80
C GLN A 167 -13.01 -2.88 -3.53
N ALA A 168 -11.74 -3.10 -3.93
CA ALA A 168 -10.97 -2.14 -4.71
C ALA A 168 -11.60 -1.89 -6.08
N LYS A 169 -12.02 -2.95 -6.78
CA LYS A 169 -12.68 -2.87 -8.08
C LYS A 169 -13.97 -2.05 -8.01
N GLN A 170 -14.85 -2.35 -7.05
CA GLN A 170 -16.11 -1.64 -6.87
C GLN A 170 -15.91 -0.13 -6.60
N LYS A 171 -14.82 0.24 -5.93
CA LYS A 171 -14.51 1.63 -5.61
C LYS A 171 -13.77 2.36 -6.74
N LEU A 172 -13.03 1.61 -7.57
CA LEU A 172 -12.28 2.16 -8.71
C LEU A 172 -13.20 2.44 -9.92
N LEU A 173 -14.17 1.57 -10.16
CA LEU A 173 -15.06 1.68 -11.34
C LEU A 173 -15.74 3.05 -11.47
N PRO A 174 -16.29 3.68 -10.42
CA PRO A 174 -16.88 5.02 -10.52
C PRO A 174 -15.85 6.09 -10.90
N VAL A 175 -14.67 6.05 -10.29
CA VAL A 175 -13.58 7.03 -10.54
C VAL A 175 -13.06 6.90 -11.96
N VAL A 176 -12.85 5.69 -12.43
CA VAL A 176 -12.41 5.44 -13.83
C VAL A 176 -13.49 5.90 -14.82
N ARG A 177 -14.76 5.65 -14.52
CA ARG A 177 -15.88 6.14 -15.36
C ARG A 177 -15.93 7.65 -15.43
N GLU A 178 -15.72 8.33 -14.31
CA GLU A 178 -15.69 9.80 -14.24
C GLU A 178 -14.50 10.36 -15.01
N LEU A 179 -13.29 9.81 -14.82
CA LEU A 179 -12.09 10.21 -15.56
C LEU A 179 -12.24 9.99 -17.08
N LEU A 180 -12.86 8.88 -17.48
CA LEU A 180 -13.14 8.60 -18.90
C LEU A 180 -14.21 9.54 -19.45
N ALA A 181 -15.21 9.90 -18.65
CA ALA A 181 -16.25 10.88 -19.04
C ALA A 181 -15.67 12.28 -19.23
N LEU A 182 -14.69 12.69 -18.43
CA LEU A 182 -13.98 13.96 -18.58
C LEU A 182 -13.07 14.00 -19.83
N GLN A 183 -12.61 12.84 -20.31
CA GLN A 183 -11.80 12.73 -21.53
C GLN A 183 -12.65 12.63 -22.80
N THR A 184 -13.97 12.42 -22.69
CA THR A 184 -14.87 12.49 -23.83
C THR A 184 -15.08 13.97 -24.18
N ASN A 185 -14.61 14.35 -25.37
CA ASN A 185 -14.74 15.69 -25.93
C ASN A 185 -16.22 16.13 -25.89
N PRO A 186 -16.57 17.26 -25.25
CA PRO A 186 -17.98 17.69 -25.07
C PRO A 186 -18.73 17.96 -26.39
N GLY A 187 -18.05 17.82 -27.53
CA GLY A 187 -18.64 18.09 -28.87
C GLY A 187 -19.12 16.89 -29.67
N CYS A 188 -18.87 15.64 -29.28
CA CYS A 188 -19.17 14.55 -30.22
C CYS A 188 -20.33 13.60 -29.80
N GLY A 189 -20.87 13.68 -28.61
CA GLY A 189 -22.07 12.88 -28.23
C GLY A 189 -21.97 11.36 -28.45
N CYS A 190 -20.81 10.82 -28.78
CA CYS A 190 -20.60 9.41 -29.07
C CYS A 190 -20.53 8.59 -27.77
N PRO A 191 -21.46 7.64 -27.54
CA PRO A 191 -21.33 6.70 -26.43
C PRO A 191 -20.12 5.80 -26.67
N LEU A 192 -19.21 5.75 -25.69
CA LEU A 192 -18.11 4.77 -25.73
C LEU A 192 -18.69 3.36 -25.71
N PRO A 193 -18.32 2.49 -26.65
CA PRO A 193 -18.79 1.10 -26.63
C PRO A 193 -18.28 0.42 -25.36
N GLN A 194 -19.15 -0.38 -24.72
CA GLN A 194 -18.87 -1.09 -23.45
C GLN A 194 -17.61 -1.98 -23.49
N GLN A 195 -17.07 -2.25 -24.66
CA GLN A 195 -15.85 -3.03 -24.89
C GLN A 195 -14.54 -2.24 -24.71
N THR A 196 -14.56 -0.89 -24.72
CA THR A 196 -13.33 -0.07 -24.59
C THR A 196 -12.80 -0.02 -23.16
N ALA A 197 -13.62 -0.25 -22.15
CA ALA A 197 -13.15 -0.33 -20.76
C ALA A 197 -12.18 -1.52 -20.55
N ALA A 198 -12.38 -2.64 -21.24
CA ALA A 198 -11.50 -3.80 -21.21
C ALA A 198 -10.18 -3.57 -21.98
N LEU A 199 -10.22 -2.77 -23.06
CA LEU A 199 -9.04 -2.46 -23.88
C LEU A 199 -8.11 -1.41 -23.25
N VAL A 200 -8.65 -0.44 -22.50
CA VAL A 200 -7.85 0.53 -21.74
C VAL A 200 -7.11 -0.16 -20.59
N MET A 201 -7.71 -1.19 -19.98
CA MET A 201 -7.04 -2.03 -18.97
C MET A 201 -5.94 -2.92 -19.56
N ALA A 202 -5.95 -3.15 -20.87
CA ALA A 202 -4.94 -3.94 -21.62
C ALA A 202 -3.85 -3.10 -22.29
N GLY A 203 -3.80 -1.77 -22.06
CA GLY A 203 -2.75 -0.88 -22.58
C GLY A 203 -2.83 -0.56 -24.07
N TYR A 204 -3.95 -0.84 -24.73
CA TYR A 204 -4.14 -0.50 -26.15
C TYR A 204 -4.82 0.87 -26.31
N GLY A 205 -4.12 1.78 -26.98
CA GLY A 205 -4.58 3.14 -27.22
C GLY A 205 -5.87 3.21 -28.07
N THR A 206 -6.67 4.22 -27.80
CA THR A 206 -7.94 4.54 -28.44
C THR A 206 -7.78 4.93 -29.92
N ARG A 207 -7.54 3.97 -30.81
CA ARG A 207 -7.69 4.17 -32.26
C ARG A 207 -9.03 3.58 -32.69
N GLY A 208 -10.06 4.43 -32.86
CA GLY A 208 -11.31 3.92 -33.39
C GLY A 208 -12.56 4.77 -33.28
N CYS A 209 -12.50 6.06 -32.95
CA CYS A 209 -13.69 6.91 -33.10
C CYS A 209 -13.81 7.45 -34.54
N ARG A 210 -14.95 7.20 -35.20
CA ARG A 210 -15.24 7.67 -36.60
C ARG A 210 -15.33 9.20 -36.73
N CYS A 211 -15.42 9.94 -35.62
CA CYS A 211 -15.50 11.42 -35.63
C CYS A 211 -14.18 12.11 -36.03
N HIS A 212 -13.06 11.39 -36.08
CA HIS A 212 -11.78 11.98 -36.51
C HIS A 212 -11.58 12.06 -38.03
N LYS A 213 -12.54 11.55 -38.83
CA LYS A 213 -12.40 11.52 -40.32
C LYS A 213 -12.99 12.75 -41.03
N THR A 214 -13.61 13.67 -40.33
CA THR A 214 -14.30 14.83 -40.96
C THR A 214 -13.64 16.18 -40.73
N LEU A 215 -12.40 16.22 -40.18
CA LEU A 215 -11.69 17.48 -39.91
C LEU A 215 -10.46 17.70 -40.82
N THR A 216 -10.31 16.92 -41.91
CA THR A 216 -9.32 17.18 -42.96
C THR A 216 -10.01 17.12 -44.31
N ALA A 217 -10.73 18.17 -44.63
CA ALA A 217 -11.08 18.60 -45.99
C ALA A 217 -11.10 20.13 -46.02
#